data_fe07feff2b3425be2e851d6e8444ef7a
#
_entry.id   fe07feff2b3425be2e851d6e8444ef7a
#
_cell.length_a   1.000
_cell.length_b   1.000
_cell.length_c   1.000
_cell.angle_alpha   90.00
_cell.angle_beta   90.00
_cell.angle_gamma   90.00
#
_symmetry.space_group_name_H-M   'P 1'
#
loop_
_entity.id
_entity.type
_entity.pdbx_description
1 polymer ?
#
loop_
_entity_poly.entity_id
_entity_poly.type
_entity_poly.pdbx_seq_one_letter_code
_entity_poly.pdbx_strand_id
1 'polypeptide(L)'
;SLAEQIKAHTLRRVYNAVVIGSFKPDEGRIDMPIGRHPIHRKKMAVTDKNSKPAATNYRTLEFFDGYSLCEFRLETGRTHQIRVHMASIGHPLLGDAVYGPTKCPFKNLQGQTLHAKILGIIHPRTGEYMEFDAPLPDYFNNLLQILKNNY
;
A
#
# COMPACT_ATOMS: atom_id res chain seq x y z
N SER A 1 11.68 16.36 -14.54
CA SER A 1 10.25 16.01 -14.63
C SER A 1 9.89 14.92 -13.62
N LEU A 2 8.61 14.72 -13.37
CA LEU A 2 8.13 13.67 -12.47
C LEU A 2 8.49 12.27 -12.97
N ALA A 3 8.39 12.05 -14.27
CA ALA A 3 8.76 10.76 -14.86
C ALA A 3 10.24 10.43 -14.65
N GLU A 4 11.11 11.42 -14.72
CA GLU A 4 12.53 11.24 -14.45
C GLU A 4 12.79 10.96 -12.98
N GLN A 5 12.07 11.60 -12.07
CA GLN A 5 12.20 11.37 -10.63
C GLN A 5 11.75 9.97 -10.25
N ILE A 6 10.67 9.46 -10.83
CA ILE A 6 10.24 8.08 -10.63
C ILE A 6 11.33 7.12 -11.09
N LYS A 7 11.88 7.34 -12.27
CA LYS A 7 12.95 6.52 -12.83
C LYS A 7 14.22 6.58 -11.98
N ALA A 8 14.56 7.75 -11.46
CA ALA A 8 15.74 7.96 -10.62
C ALA A 8 15.52 7.67 -9.15
N HIS A 9 14.32 7.21 -8.75
CA HIS A 9 13.94 6.94 -7.36
C HIS A 9 14.05 8.16 -6.44
N THR A 10 13.88 9.37 -6.98
CA THR A 10 13.91 10.62 -6.21
C THR A 10 12.52 11.06 -5.77
N LEU A 11 11.48 10.39 -6.24
CA LEU A 11 10.10 10.65 -5.87
C LEU A 11 9.78 9.89 -4.57
N ARG A 12 9.39 10.61 -3.52
CA ARG A 12 8.96 10.00 -2.26
C ARG A 12 7.46 9.71 -2.30
N ARG A 13 7.08 8.47 -2.03
CA ARG A 13 5.68 8.03 -2.00
C ARG A 13 5.44 7.22 -0.75
N VAL A 14 4.58 7.74 0.13
CA VAL A 14 4.21 7.09 1.38
C VAL A 14 2.71 6.88 1.41
N TYR A 15 2.31 5.66 1.74
CA TYR A 15 0.91 5.26 1.82
C TYR A 15 0.61 4.73 3.21
N ASN A 16 -0.62 4.92 3.67
CA ASN A 16 -1.14 4.24 4.85
C ASN A 16 -2.22 3.26 4.43
N ALA A 17 -2.26 2.10 5.08
CA ALA A 17 -3.28 1.10 4.83
C ALA A 17 -3.55 0.29 6.09
N VAL A 18 -4.77 -0.26 6.18
CA VAL A 18 -5.10 -1.26 7.19
C VAL A 18 -5.01 -2.63 6.53
N VAL A 19 -4.18 -3.49 7.09
CA VAL A 19 -3.99 -4.86 6.60
C VAL A 19 -4.59 -5.86 7.57
N ILE A 20 -4.94 -7.04 7.05
CA ILE A 20 -5.48 -8.14 7.84
C ILE A 20 -4.34 -8.87 8.52
N GLY A 21 -4.47 -9.06 9.83
CA GLY A 21 -3.49 -9.76 10.65
C GLY A 21 -2.38 -8.87 11.17
N SER A 22 -1.41 -9.49 11.79
CA SER A 22 -0.17 -8.86 12.23
C SER A 22 1.00 -9.76 11.82
N PHE A 23 2.19 -9.19 11.72
CA PHE A 23 3.34 -9.93 11.22
C PHE A 23 4.61 -9.50 11.92
N LYS A 24 5.59 -10.39 11.94
CA LYS A 24 6.91 -10.13 12.49
C LYS A 24 7.97 -10.47 11.44
N PRO A 25 9.01 -9.63 11.32
CA PRO A 25 9.18 -8.38 12.04
C PRO A 25 8.11 -7.36 11.61
N ASP A 26 7.89 -6.34 12.45
CA ASP A 26 6.87 -5.30 12.21
C ASP A 26 7.30 -4.27 11.16
N GLU A 27 8.49 -4.41 10.62
CA GLU A 27 8.96 -3.64 9.46
C GLU A 27 9.80 -4.51 8.55
N GLY A 28 9.87 -4.18 7.29
CA GLY A 28 10.65 -4.93 6.32
C GLY A 28 10.53 -4.38 4.91
N ARG A 29 11.11 -5.13 3.99
CA ARG A 29 11.13 -4.80 2.56
C ARG A 29 10.65 -6.01 1.76
N ILE A 30 9.67 -5.79 0.91
CA ILE A 30 9.18 -6.80 -0.03
C ILE A 30 9.80 -6.49 -1.38
N ASP A 31 10.61 -7.39 -1.89
CA ASP A 31 11.27 -7.26 -3.19
C ASP A 31 10.85 -8.46 -4.05
N MET A 32 9.73 -8.29 -4.75
CA MET A 32 9.16 -9.35 -5.58
C MET A 32 8.62 -8.73 -6.87
N PRO A 33 8.98 -9.28 -8.04
CA PRO A 33 8.55 -8.71 -9.31
C PRO A 33 7.05 -8.84 -9.51
N ILE A 34 6.47 -7.84 -10.14
CA ILE A 34 5.03 -7.78 -10.41
C ILE A 34 4.79 -7.73 -11.91
N GLY A 35 3.88 -8.56 -12.36
CA GLY A 35 3.40 -8.59 -13.72
C GLY A 35 1.91 -8.87 -13.74
N ARG A 36 1.36 -8.93 -14.95
CA ARG A 36 -0.06 -9.23 -15.10
C ARG A 36 -0.31 -10.71 -14.73
N HIS A 37 -1.40 -10.94 -13.98
CA HIS A 37 -1.76 -12.30 -13.58
C HIS A 37 -1.89 -13.21 -14.81
N PRO A 38 -1.30 -14.41 -14.80
CA PRO A 38 -1.26 -15.26 -15.99
C PRO A 38 -2.62 -15.78 -16.46
N ILE A 39 -3.58 -15.86 -15.55
CA ILE A 39 -4.94 -16.37 -15.84
C ILE A 39 -5.95 -15.22 -15.82
N HIS A 40 -6.03 -14.49 -14.70
CA HIS A 40 -6.96 -13.38 -14.52
C HIS A 40 -6.29 -12.07 -14.96
N ARG A 41 -6.36 -11.80 -16.27
CA ARG A 41 -5.58 -10.73 -16.91
C ARG A 41 -5.89 -9.30 -16.43
N LYS A 42 -7.00 -9.11 -15.71
CA LYS A 42 -7.34 -7.82 -15.09
C LYS A 42 -6.66 -7.59 -13.74
N LYS A 43 -6.02 -8.63 -13.20
CA LYS A 43 -5.29 -8.59 -11.94
C LYS A 43 -3.79 -8.52 -12.21
N MET A 44 -3.04 -8.08 -11.21
CA MET A 44 -1.60 -8.20 -11.15
C MET A 44 -1.22 -9.37 -10.25
N ALA A 45 0.02 -9.82 -10.33
CA ALA A 45 0.52 -10.92 -9.52
C ALA A 45 2.02 -10.78 -9.30
N VAL A 46 2.51 -11.39 -8.22
CA VAL A 46 3.93 -11.66 -8.07
C VAL A 46 4.27 -12.79 -9.04
N THR A 47 5.09 -12.50 -10.03
CA THR A 47 5.46 -13.45 -11.07
C THR A 47 6.79 -13.01 -11.69
N ASP A 48 7.57 -13.97 -12.17
CA ASP A 48 8.80 -13.69 -12.91
C ASP A 48 8.57 -13.62 -14.44
N LYS A 49 7.34 -13.85 -14.88
CA LYS A 49 6.98 -13.83 -16.31
C LYS A 49 6.39 -12.49 -16.71
N ASN A 50 6.99 -11.84 -17.72
CA ASN A 50 6.53 -10.55 -18.23
C ASN A 50 6.27 -9.56 -17.10
N SER A 51 7.24 -9.50 -16.17
CA SER A 51 7.15 -8.72 -14.95
C SER A 51 8.24 -7.68 -14.88
N LYS A 52 8.10 -6.76 -13.92
CA LYS A 52 9.09 -5.73 -13.63
C LYS A 52 9.46 -5.80 -12.16
N PRO A 53 10.71 -5.47 -11.81
CA PRO A 53 11.11 -5.39 -10.41
C PRO A 53 10.20 -4.47 -9.63
N ALA A 54 9.86 -4.84 -8.40
CA ALA A 54 9.01 -4.05 -7.54
C ALA A 54 9.47 -4.21 -6.09
N ALA A 55 9.62 -3.09 -5.40
CA ALA A 55 10.05 -3.07 -4.01
C ALA A 55 9.20 -2.13 -3.18
N THR A 56 8.72 -2.66 -2.05
CA THR A 56 7.88 -1.96 -1.07
C THR A 56 8.51 -2.09 0.30
N ASN A 57 8.73 -0.96 0.97
CA ASN A 57 9.13 -0.95 2.38
C ASN A 57 7.88 -0.78 3.22
N TYR A 58 7.74 -1.58 4.28
CA TYR A 58 6.58 -1.49 5.16
C TYR A 58 6.99 -1.36 6.61
N ARG A 59 6.13 -0.72 7.40
CA ARG A 59 6.29 -0.58 8.83
C ARG A 59 4.91 -0.56 9.48
N THR A 60 4.72 -1.37 10.53
CA THR A 60 3.49 -1.32 11.32
C THR A 60 3.53 -0.11 12.24
N LEU A 61 2.50 0.74 12.14
CA LEU A 61 2.34 1.90 13.00
C LEU A 61 1.54 1.59 14.25
N GLU A 62 0.55 0.71 14.13
CA GLU A 62 -0.32 0.35 15.25
C GLU A 62 -0.91 -1.04 15.03
N PHE A 63 -0.93 -1.85 16.10
CA PHE A 63 -1.54 -3.18 16.09
C PHE A 63 -2.93 -3.13 16.73
N PHE A 64 -3.87 -3.84 16.11
CA PHE A 64 -5.22 -4.04 16.63
C PHE A 64 -5.48 -5.55 16.74
N ASP A 65 -6.63 -5.91 17.26
CA ASP A 65 -7.04 -7.30 17.29
C ASP A 65 -7.41 -7.76 15.87
N GLY A 66 -6.53 -8.54 15.26
CA GLY A 66 -6.71 -9.09 13.93
C GLY A 66 -6.36 -8.18 12.76
N TYR A 67 -5.90 -6.96 13.02
CA TYR A 67 -5.57 -5.98 11.98
C TYR A 67 -4.37 -5.13 12.36
N SER A 68 -3.76 -4.49 11.36
CA SER A 68 -2.62 -3.59 11.59
C SER A 68 -2.74 -2.36 10.70
N LEU A 69 -2.42 -1.19 11.27
CA LEU A 69 -2.22 0.02 10.49
C LEU A 69 -0.76 0.06 10.08
N CYS A 70 -0.51 0.13 8.78
CA CYS A 70 0.84 0.10 8.22
C CYS A 70 1.14 1.33 7.38
N GLU A 71 2.42 1.69 7.38
CA GLU A 71 2.99 2.68 6.49
C GLU A 71 3.79 1.96 5.41
N PHE A 72 3.64 2.39 4.17
CA PHE A 72 4.35 1.83 3.02
C PHE A 72 5.12 2.93 2.31
N ARG A 73 6.42 2.69 2.08
CA ARG A 73 7.28 3.57 1.29
C ARG A 73 7.70 2.82 0.05
N LEU A 74 7.35 3.36 -1.11
CA LEU A 74 7.55 2.68 -2.38
C LEU A 74 8.87 3.07 -3.01
N GLU A 75 9.66 2.07 -3.43
CA GLU A 75 10.84 2.27 -4.28
C GLU A 75 10.45 2.22 -5.75
N THR A 76 9.38 1.52 -6.08
CA THR A 76 8.80 1.41 -7.41
C THR A 76 7.30 1.69 -7.33
N GLY A 77 6.65 1.89 -8.45
CA GLY A 77 5.21 2.17 -8.47
C GLY A 77 4.46 1.33 -9.49
N ARG A 78 4.52 0.01 -9.36
CA ARG A 78 3.78 -0.88 -10.26
C ARG A 78 2.30 -0.86 -9.95
N THR A 79 1.48 -1.19 -10.93
CA THR A 79 0.02 -1.26 -10.77
C THR A 79 -0.35 -2.19 -9.61
N HIS A 80 -1.17 -1.69 -8.69
CA HIS A 80 -1.63 -2.40 -7.49
C HIS A 80 -0.50 -2.93 -6.59
N GLN A 81 0.67 -2.32 -6.61
CA GLN A 81 1.87 -2.87 -5.98
C GLN A 81 1.68 -3.22 -4.51
N ILE A 82 1.20 -2.30 -3.67
CA ILE A 82 1.01 -2.56 -2.23
C ILE A 82 0.01 -3.69 -2.03
N ARG A 83 -1.10 -3.65 -2.76
CA ARG A 83 -2.17 -4.66 -2.67
C ARG A 83 -1.66 -6.06 -3.00
N VAL A 84 -0.91 -6.17 -4.10
CA VAL A 84 -0.34 -7.45 -4.55
C VAL A 84 0.74 -7.95 -3.60
N HIS A 85 1.67 -7.07 -3.20
CA HIS A 85 2.74 -7.45 -2.28
C HIS A 85 2.20 -7.93 -0.95
N MET A 86 1.26 -7.18 -0.34
CA MET A 86 0.71 -7.55 0.96
C MET A 86 -0.11 -8.83 0.88
N ALA A 87 -0.89 -9.03 -0.16
CA ALA A 87 -1.62 -10.28 -0.36
C ALA A 87 -0.66 -11.47 -0.52
N SER A 88 0.45 -11.28 -1.23
CA SER A 88 1.43 -12.34 -1.46
C SER A 88 2.12 -12.83 -0.20
N ILE A 89 2.24 -11.98 0.82
CA ILE A 89 2.81 -12.38 2.12
C ILE A 89 1.73 -12.75 3.15
N GLY A 90 0.47 -12.88 2.73
CA GLY A 90 -0.62 -13.34 3.57
C GLY A 90 -1.33 -12.27 4.39
N HIS A 91 -1.12 -11.00 4.09
CA HIS A 91 -1.70 -9.87 4.81
C HIS A 91 -2.37 -8.88 3.85
N PRO A 92 -3.45 -9.31 3.14
CA PRO A 92 -4.12 -8.41 2.21
C PRO A 92 -4.70 -7.20 2.93
N LEU A 93 -4.94 -6.14 2.18
CA LEU A 93 -5.55 -4.93 2.72
C LEU A 93 -7.00 -5.20 3.09
N LEU A 94 -7.43 -4.66 4.24
CA LEU A 94 -8.83 -4.74 4.65
C LEU A 94 -9.72 -4.07 3.60
N GLY A 95 -10.77 -4.75 3.19
CA GLY A 95 -11.71 -4.26 2.19
C GLY A 95 -11.30 -4.53 0.74
N ASP A 96 -10.14 -5.13 0.51
CA ASP A 96 -9.68 -5.46 -0.85
C ASP A 96 -10.29 -6.80 -1.29
N ALA A 97 -11.39 -6.73 -2.03
CA ALA A 97 -12.09 -7.92 -2.50
C ALA A 97 -11.43 -8.57 -3.71
N VAL A 98 -10.45 -7.90 -4.33
CA VAL A 98 -9.74 -8.44 -5.51
C VAL A 98 -8.58 -9.35 -5.08
N TYR A 99 -7.76 -8.88 -4.15
CA TYR A 99 -6.56 -9.61 -3.70
C TYR A 99 -6.72 -10.23 -2.32
N GLY A 100 -7.82 -9.97 -1.64
CA GLY A 100 -8.13 -10.48 -0.32
C GLY A 100 -9.53 -11.08 -0.23
N PRO A 101 -10.06 -11.25 0.99
CA PRO A 101 -11.40 -11.82 1.19
C PRO A 101 -12.48 -10.97 0.52
N THR A 102 -13.46 -11.63 -0.09
CA THR A 102 -14.59 -10.95 -0.74
C THR A 102 -15.58 -10.37 0.25
N LYS A 103 -15.61 -10.89 1.48
CA LYS A 103 -16.47 -10.40 2.55
C LYS A 103 -15.67 -9.53 3.51
N CYS A 104 -16.22 -8.36 3.85
CA CYS A 104 -15.62 -7.45 4.80
C CYS A 104 -16.54 -7.34 6.03
N PRO A 105 -16.01 -7.56 7.28
CA PRO A 105 -16.83 -7.46 8.48
C PRO A 105 -17.20 -6.03 8.86
N PHE A 106 -16.61 -5.03 8.23
CA PHE A 106 -16.87 -3.62 8.52
C PHE A 106 -17.75 -3.00 7.45
N LYS A 107 -18.76 -2.26 7.89
CA LYS A 107 -19.67 -1.54 7.01
C LYS A 107 -19.03 -0.24 6.53
N ASN A 108 -19.55 0.31 5.44
CA ASN A 108 -19.14 1.59 4.87
C ASN A 108 -17.71 1.64 4.30
N LEU A 109 -17.10 0.47 4.07
CA LEU A 109 -15.87 0.39 3.30
C LEU A 109 -16.22 0.07 1.84
N GLN A 110 -15.79 0.95 0.93
CA GLN A 110 -16.10 0.85 -0.49
C GLN A 110 -14.95 0.26 -1.31
N GLY A 111 -14.08 -0.49 -0.67
CA GLY A 111 -12.90 -1.07 -1.29
C GLY A 111 -11.73 -1.11 -0.33
N GLN A 112 -10.54 -1.28 -0.86
CA GLN A 112 -9.32 -1.38 -0.06
C GLN A 112 -9.06 -0.11 0.75
N THR A 113 -8.68 -0.29 2.03
CA THR A 113 -8.32 0.80 2.94
C THR A 113 -6.87 1.21 2.69
N LEU A 114 -6.67 2.02 1.67
CA LEU A 114 -5.36 2.48 1.21
C LEU A 114 -5.44 3.97 0.92
N HIS A 115 -4.50 4.72 1.46
CA HIS A 115 -4.46 6.17 1.31
C HIS A 115 -3.06 6.65 0.96
N ALA A 116 -2.94 7.42 -0.10
CA ALA A 116 -1.69 8.08 -0.47
C ALA A 116 -1.46 9.24 0.52
N LYS A 117 -0.58 9.03 1.49
CA LYS A 117 -0.39 9.94 2.62
C LYS A 117 0.60 11.06 2.32
N ILE A 118 1.73 10.71 1.73
CA ILE A 118 2.79 11.69 1.46
C ILE A 118 3.31 11.52 0.03
N LEU A 119 3.42 12.63 -0.66
CA LEU A 119 4.11 12.72 -1.93
C LEU A 119 5.22 13.77 -1.81
N GLY A 120 6.46 13.35 -1.99
CA GLY A 120 7.61 14.26 -2.01
C GLY A 120 8.22 14.28 -3.41
N ILE A 121 8.45 15.47 -3.93
CA ILE A 121 9.01 15.67 -5.27
C ILE A 121 10.07 16.77 -5.22
N ILE A 122 10.99 16.72 -6.18
CA ILE A 122 11.87 17.84 -6.47
C ILE A 122 11.20 18.65 -7.58
N HIS A 123 10.95 19.93 -7.32
CA HIS A 123 10.27 20.79 -8.29
C HIS A 123 11.11 20.89 -9.57
N PRO A 124 10.52 20.61 -10.74
CA PRO A 124 11.30 20.50 -11.99
C PRO A 124 11.95 21.81 -12.45
N ARG A 125 11.44 22.96 -12.00
CA ARG A 125 12.02 24.27 -12.35
C ARG A 125 12.99 24.79 -11.32
N THR A 126 12.62 24.71 -10.04
CA THR A 126 13.39 25.36 -8.95
C THR A 126 14.42 24.44 -8.32
N GLY A 127 14.28 23.11 -8.50
CA GLY A 127 15.12 22.14 -7.84
C GLY A 127 14.85 22.00 -6.35
N GLU A 128 13.80 22.66 -5.82
CA GLU A 128 13.43 22.59 -4.42
C GLU A 128 12.64 21.33 -4.12
N TYR A 129 12.93 20.70 -2.99
CA TYR A 129 12.13 19.59 -2.51
C TYR A 129 10.80 20.09 -1.97
N MET A 130 9.71 19.48 -2.42
CA MET A 130 8.35 19.80 -1.97
C MET A 130 7.69 18.52 -1.47
N GLU A 131 6.97 18.63 -0.35
CA GLU A 131 6.28 17.51 0.24
C GLU A 131 4.81 17.86 0.46
N PHE A 132 3.94 16.96 0.05
CA PHE A 132 2.49 17.10 0.19
C PHE A 132 2.00 16.00 1.11
N ASP A 133 1.36 16.39 2.23
CA ASP A 133 0.78 15.46 3.19
C ASP A 133 -0.74 15.57 3.13
N ALA A 134 -1.41 14.47 2.74
CA ALA A 134 -2.85 14.40 2.68
C ALA A 134 -3.38 13.76 3.96
N PRO A 135 -4.21 14.46 4.75
CA PRO A 135 -4.79 13.86 5.96
C PRO A 135 -5.65 12.66 5.61
N LEU A 136 -5.71 11.71 6.55
CA LEU A 136 -6.54 10.51 6.38
C LEU A 136 -8.01 10.92 6.23
N PRO A 137 -8.73 10.34 5.26
CA PRO A 137 -10.16 10.66 5.09
C PRO A 137 -11.00 10.14 6.25
N ASP A 138 -12.19 10.70 6.40
CA ASP A 138 -13.07 10.38 7.54
C ASP A 138 -13.36 8.89 7.68
N TYR A 139 -13.63 8.20 6.55
CA TYR A 139 -13.93 6.77 6.63
C TYR A 139 -12.74 5.98 7.22
N PHE A 140 -11.52 6.40 6.92
CA PHE A 140 -10.31 5.75 7.42
C PHE A 140 -10.14 6.01 8.92
N ASN A 141 -10.31 7.26 9.34
CA ASN A 141 -10.25 7.62 10.76
C ASN A 141 -11.36 6.92 11.56
N ASN A 142 -12.56 6.84 11.03
CA ASN A 142 -13.66 6.14 11.66
C ASN A 142 -13.35 4.64 11.83
N LEU A 143 -12.79 4.02 10.81
CA LEU A 143 -12.36 2.62 10.90
C LEU A 143 -11.32 2.42 12.00
N LEU A 144 -10.32 3.31 12.08
CA LEU A 144 -9.29 3.23 13.11
C LEU A 144 -9.90 3.33 14.51
N GLN A 145 -10.90 4.18 14.72
CA GLN A 145 -11.59 4.28 16.01
C GLN A 145 -12.33 3.00 16.37
N ILE A 146 -12.99 2.38 15.39
CA ILE A 146 -13.66 1.09 15.59
C ILE A 146 -12.64 0.03 16.00
N LEU A 147 -11.51 -0.05 15.31
CA LEU A 147 -10.46 -1.03 15.61
C LEU A 147 -9.83 -0.81 16.97
N LYS A 148 -9.62 0.46 17.39
CA LYS A 148 -9.10 0.79 18.72
C LYS A 148 -10.02 0.35 19.84
N ASN A 149 -11.32 0.35 19.60
CA ASN A 149 -12.34 -0.04 20.58
C ASN A 149 -12.65 -1.55 20.54
N ASN A 150 -11.83 -2.33 19.82
CA ASN A 150 -12.03 -3.78 19.59
C ASN A 150 -13.38 -4.08 18.95
N TYR A 151 -13.82 -3.12 18.16
CA TYR A 151 -15.09 -3.20 17.46
C TYR A 151 -16.14 -3.96 18.28
#